data_8e93fe2cc6dcd195418a1209913f74d7
#
_entry.id   8e93fe2cc6dcd195418a1209913f74d7
#
_cell.length_a   1.000
_cell.length_b   1.000
_cell.length_c   1.000
_cell.angle_alpha   90.00
_cell.angle_beta   90.00
_cell.angle_gamma   90.00
#
_symmetry.space_group_name_H-M   'P 1'
#
loop_
_entity.id
_entity.type
_entity.pdbx_description
1 polymer ?
#
loop_
_entity_poly.entity_id
_entity_poly.type
_entity_poly.pdbx_seq_one_letter_code
_entity_poly.pdbx_strand_id
1 'polypeptide(L)'
;MIEAGVDEVGRGSLAGPVVSAAVILDNSIKIEGLNDSKKLTEKKRQELSKKIKESAIAWSLASASIEEIDSINILQASLLSMKRAIEGLEIVPEKVLCDGNFKPNISIECEAIIKGDSFIKSIMAASIMAKVSRDELMKDLDLLYPGYGFKEHKGYPTKFHLDALESLGPCKIHRLSFGPVKKLISLDS
;
A
#
# COMPACT_ATOMS: atom_id res chain seq x y z
N MET A 1 -3.38 -26.61 -0.41
CA MET A 1 -2.38 -25.63 -0.92
C MET A 1 -2.53 -24.35 -0.11
N ILE A 2 -1.46 -23.92 0.53
CA ILE A 2 -1.42 -22.66 1.31
C ILE A 2 -1.07 -21.52 0.35
N GLU A 3 -2.03 -20.64 0.09
CA GLU A 3 -1.90 -19.54 -0.87
C GLU A 3 -1.97 -18.18 -0.17
N ALA A 4 -1.04 -17.30 -0.49
CA ALA A 4 -1.05 -15.90 -0.02
C ALA A 4 -1.50 -14.96 -1.14
N GLY A 5 -2.38 -14.01 -0.81
CA GLY A 5 -2.67 -12.85 -1.64
C GLY A 5 -1.83 -11.66 -1.20
N VAL A 6 -1.36 -10.86 -2.16
CA VAL A 6 -0.50 -9.69 -1.91
C VAL A 6 -0.95 -8.51 -2.74
N ASP A 7 -0.98 -7.33 -2.12
CA ASP A 7 -1.29 -6.07 -2.80
C ASP A 7 -0.54 -4.91 -2.14
N GLU A 8 -0.37 -3.80 -2.88
CA GLU A 8 0.24 -2.57 -2.41
C GLU A 8 -0.71 -1.37 -2.53
N VAL A 9 -0.40 -0.32 -1.75
CA VAL A 9 -1.09 0.97 -1.78
C VAL A 9 -0.10 2.12 -1.69
N GLY A 10 -0.42 3.22 -2.36
CA GLY A 10 0.37 4.44 -2.29
C GLY A 10 1.38 4.62 -3.42
N ARG A 11 1.26 3.91 -4.56
CA ARG A 11 2.14 4.08 -5.71
C ARG A 11 2.09 5.49 -6.31
N GLY A 12 0.89 6.01 -6.54
CA GLY A 12 0.67 7.32 -7.17
C GLY A 12 0.75 8.51 -6.23
N SER A 13 1.04 8.30 -4.97
CA SER A 13 1.16 9.36 -3.97
C SER A 13 2.46 10.15 -4.14
N LEU A 14 2.41 11.48 -3.92
CA LEU A 14 3.59 12.36 -3.94
C LEU A 14 4.37 12.33 -2.61
N ALA A 15 3.78 11.75 -1.57
CA ALA A 15 4.33 11.75 -0.22
C ALA A 15 4.05 10.43 0.50
N GLY A 16 4.92 10.09 1.43
CA GLY A 16 4.80 8.88 2.24
C GLY A 16 5.31 7.61 1.55
N PRO A 17 5.42 6.50 2.30
CA PRO A 17 5.90 5.23 1.78
C PRO A 17 4.86 4.55 0.89
N VAL A 18 5.29 3.55 0.13
CA VAL A 18 4.42 2.50 -0.42
C VAL A 18 4.28 1.40 0.62
N VAL A 19 3.07 0.90 0.84
CA VAL A 19 2.74 -0.11 1.84
C VAL A 19 2.14 -1.33 1.16
N SER A 20 2.59 -2.51 1.52
CA SER A 20 2.06 -3.79 1.03
C SER A 20 1.56 -4.65 2.19
N ALA A 21 0.60 -5.50 1.90
CA ALA A 21 0.16 -6.56 2.79
C ALA A 21 0.25 -7.92 2.08
N ALA A 22 0.53 -8.95 2.85
CA ALA A 22 0.40 -10.34 2.45
C ALA A 22 -0.57 -11.04 3.40
N VAL A 23 -1.52 -11.82 2.88
CA VAL A 23 -2.57 -12.47 3.67
C VAL A 23 -2.80 -13.90 3.20
N ILE A 24 -2.77 -14.84 4.14
CA ILE A 24 -3.21 -16.23 3.96
C ILE A 24 -4.55 -16.38 4.66
N LEU A 25 -5.62 -16.55 3.87
CA LEU A 25 -6.97 -16.74 4.42
C LEU A 25 -7.23 -18.19 4.82
N ASP A 26 -8.01 -18.36 5.88
CA ASP A 26 -8.63 -19.65 6.17
C ASP A 26 -9.89 -19.79 5.28
N ASN A 27 -9.83 -20.71 4.32
CA ASN A 27 -10.92 -20.93 3.39
C ASN A 27 -12.19 -21.51 4.05
N SER A 28 -12.09 -22.02 5.29
CA SER A 28 -13.23 -22.49 6.08
C SER A 28 -14.01 -21.34 6.73
N ILE A 29 -13.38 -20.17 6.84
CA ILE A 29 -13.97 -18.97 7.47
C ILE A 29 -14.45 -18.00 6.40
N LYS A 30 -15.76 -17.71 6.39
CA LYS A 30 -16.33 -16.72 5.50
C LYS A 30 -16.21 -15.31 6.11
N ILE A 31 -15.43 -14.45 5.48
CA ILE A 31 -15.38 -13.02 5.84
C ILE A 31 -16.47 -12.29 5.07
N GLU A 32 -17.59 -12.03 5.73
CA GLU A 32 -18.72 -11.34 5.11
C GLU A 32 -18.39 -9.88 4.78
N GLY A 33 -18.80 -9.46 3.57
CA GLY A 33 -18.60 -8.11 3.07
C GLY A 33 -17.21 -7.86 2.46
N LEU A 34 -16.36 -8.88 2.38
CA LEU A 34 -15.07 -8.79 1.67
C LEU A 34 -15.32 -8.41 0.21
N ASN A 35 -14.71 -7.33 -0.24
CA ASN A 35 -14.87 -6.76 -1.58
C ASN A 35 -13.65 -5.92 -1.94
N ASP A 36 -13.56 -5.49 -3.19
CA ASP A 36 -12.60 -4.50 -3.66
C ASP A 36 -12.56 -3.28 -2.71
N SER A 37 -11.37 -2.98 -2.19
CA SER A 37 -11.17 -1.92 -1.19
C SER A 37 -11.66 -0.53 -1.64
N LYS A 38 -11.65 -0.28 -2.96
CA LYS A 38 -12.09 0.98 -3.58
C LYS A 38 -13.61 1.16 -3.55
N LYS A 39 -14.36 0.05 -3.43
CA LYS A 39 -15.84 0.05 -3.34
C LYS A 39 -16.35 0.16 -1.90
N LEU A 40 -15.47 0.12 -0.93
CA LEU A 40 -15.78 0.14 0.49
C LEU A 40 -15.60 1.53 1.08
N THR A 41 -16.45 1.89 2.06
CA THR A 41 -16.24 3.09 2.89
C THR A 41 -15.03 2.88 3.80
N GLU A 42 -14.43 3.96 4.30
CA GLU A 42 -13.32 3.89 5.26
C GLU A 42 -13.68 3.05 6.49
N LYS A 43 -14.85 3.33 7.08
CA LYS A 43 -15.37 2.58 8.24
C LYS A 43 -15.46 1.08 7.94
N LYS A 44 -15.98 0.71 6.76
CA LYS A 44 -16.12 -0.70 6.38
C LYS A 44 -14.76 -1.37 6.16
N ARG A 45 -13.78 -0.66 5.57
CA ARG A 45 -12.40 -1.16 5.46
C ARG A 45 -11.78 -1.43 6.83
N GLN A 46 -11.96 -0.51 7.80
CA GLN A 46 -11.44 -0.68 9.16
C GLN A 46 -12.07 -1.91 9.86
N GLU A 47 -13.38 -2.08 9.77
CA GLU A 47 -14.08 -3.25 10.30
C GLU A 47 -13.58 -4.56 9.68
N LEU A 48 -13.42 -4.58 8.35
CA LEU A 48 -12.93 -5.75 7.62
C LEU A 48 -11.45 -6.04 7.92
N SER A 49 -10.61 -5.01 8.01
CA SER A 49 -9.19 -5.17 8.39
C SER A 49 -9.05 -5.86 9.75
N LYS A 50 -9.89 -5.48 10.73
CA LYS A 50 -9.92 -6.15 12.03
C LYS A 50 -10.33 -7.61 11.91
N LYS A 51 -11.42 -7.91 11.19
CA LYS A 51 -11.88 -9.29 10.96
C LYS A 51 -10.83 -10.13 10.24
N ILE A 52 -10.13 -9.57 9.25
CA ILE A 52 -9.05 -10.26 8.53
C ILE A 52 -7.94 -10.63 9.51
N LYS A 53 -7.48 -9.70 10.34
CA LYS A 53 -6.42 -9.95 11.35
C LYS A 53 -6.82 -11.04 12.34
N GLU A 54 -8.09 -11.13 12.71
CA GLU A 54 -8.60 -12.09 13.69
C GLU A 54 -8.82 -13.49 13.08
N SER A 55 -9.09 -13.59 11.77
CA SER A 55 -9.51 -14.84 11.12
C SER A 55 -8.53 -15.40 10.08
N ALA A 56 -7.56 -14.62 9.63
CA ALA A 56 -6.55 -15.11 8.70
C ALA A 56 -5.60 -16.11 9.37
N ILE A 57 -5.13 -17.09 8.61
CA ILE A 57 -4.09 -18.04 9.05
C ILE A 57 -2.78 -17.30 9.36
N ALA A 58 -2.40 -16.38 8.48
CA ALA A 58 -1.26 -15.50 8.66
C ALA A 58 -1.46 -14.19 7.87
N TRP A 59 -0.87 -13.12 8.35
CA TRP A 59 -0.81 -11.87 7.62
C TRP A 59 0.45 -11.08 7.99
N SER A 60 0.87 -10.22 7.10
CA SER A 60 2.01 -9.33 7.31
C SER A 60 1.80 -8.01 6.57
N LEU A 61 2.38 -6.96 7.12
CA LEU A 61 2.45 -5.61 6.54
C LEU A 61 3.92 -5.22 6.40
N ALA A 62 4.26 -4.61 5.29
CA ALA A 62 5.59 -4.07 5.06
C ALA A 62 5.53 -2.81 4.20
N SER A 63 6.63 -2.09 4.13
CA SER A 63 6.73 -0.87 3.33
C SER A 63 8.09 -0.76 2.64
N ALA A 64 8.14 0.10 1.63
CA ALA A 64 9.38 0.68 1.14
C ALA A 64 9.35 2.19 1.43
N SER A 65 10.47 2.72 1.90
CA SER A 65 10.58 4.11 2.35
C SER A 65 10.59 5.09 1.18
N ILE A 66 10.48 6.38 1.50
CA ILE A 66 10.56 7.47 0.53
C ILE A 66 11.94 7.47 -0.14
N GLU A 67 12.99 7.29 0.64
CA GLU A 67 14.37 7.21 0.16
C GLU A 67 14.56 6.02 -0.79
N GLU A 68 13.99 4.87 -0.49
CA GLU A 68 14.00 3.70 -1.37
C GLU A 68 13.24 3.98 -2.67
N ILE A 69 12.04 4.61 -2.59
CA ILE A 69 11.27 5.02 -3.77
C ILE A 69 12.11 5.94 -4.67
N ASP A 70 12.73 6.95 -4.10
CA ASP A 70 13.56 7.90 -4.85
C ASP A 70 14.83 7.27 -5.43
N SER A 71 15.38 6.24 -4.77
CA SER A 71 16.59 5.54 -5.18
C SER A 71 16.35 4.50 -6.28
N ILE A 72 15.31 3.68 -6.17
CA ILE A 72 15.07 2.51 -7.05
C ILE A 72 13.85 2.62 -7.95
N ASN A 73 13.13 3.71 -7.92
CA ASN A 73 11.81 4.04 -8.50
C ASN A 73 10.62 3.33 -7.82
N ILE A 74 9.42 3.82 -8.13
CA ILE A 74 8.19 3.34 -7.48
C ILE A 74 7.82 1.90 -7.84
N LEU A 75 8.13 1.44 -9.05
CA LEU A 75 7.87 0.05 -9.43
C LEU A 75 8.73 -0.90 -8.58
N GLN A 76 10.02 -0.67 -8.52
CA GLN A 76 10.94 -1.51 -7.75
C GLN A 76 10.67 -1.41 -6.24
N ALA A 77 10.35 -0.23 -5.74
CA ALA A 77 9.97 -0.04 -4.33
C ALA A 77 8.66 -0.76 -3.99
N SER A 78 7.66 -0.75 -4.88
CA SER A 78 6.43 -1.52 -4.71
C SER A 78 6.72 -3.03 -4.63
N LEU A 79 7.53 -3.55 -5.54
CA LEU A 79 7.93 -4.96 -5.52
C LEU A 79 8.77 -5.33 -4.27
N LEU A 80 9.62 -4.41 -3.80
CA LEU A 80 10.37 -4.57 -2.56
C LEU A 80 9.44 -4.64 -1.35
N SER A 81 8.44 -3.77 -1.27
CA SER A 81 7.46 -3.81 -0.17
C SER A 81 6.62 -5.09 -0.19
N MET A 82 6.21 -5.58 -1.38
CA MET A 82 5.53 -6.87 -1.53
C MET A 82 6.41 -8.04 -1.07
N LYS A 83 7.67 -8.07 -1.50
CA LYS A 83 8.65 -9.08 -1.07
C LYS A 83 8.76 -9.11 0.44
N ARG A 84 8.95 -7.97 1.08
CA ARG A 84 9.03 -7.84 2.56
C ARG A 84 7.77 -8.33 3.25
N ALA A 85 6.58 -8.03 2.70
CA ALA A 85 5.32 -8.50 3.26
C ALA A 85 5.21 -10.04 3.16
N ILE A 86 5.61 -10.64 2.06
CA ILE A 86 5.63 -12.10 1.89
C ILE A 86 6.62 -12.75 2.87
N GLU A 87 7.83 -12.22 2.95
CA GLU A 87 8.89 -12.72 3.84
C GLU A 87 8.56 -12.53 5.33
N GLY A 88 7.68 -11.58 5.66
CA GLY A 88 7.19 -11.31 7.01
C GLY A 88 6.05 -12.22 7.47
N LEU A 89 5.54 -13.10 6.62
CA LEU A 89 4.52 -14.08 7.01
C LEU A 89 5.11 -15.13 7.97
N GLU A 90 4.41 -15.41 9.06
CA GLU A 90 4.81 -16.47 10.02
C GLU A 90 4.71 -17.88 9.43
N ILE A 91 3.90 -18.03 8.38
CA ILE A 91 3.73 -19.29 7.65
C ILE A 91 4.16 -19.07 6.21
N VAL A 92 5.08 -19.89 5.72
CA VAL A 92 5.56 -19.83 4.34
C VAL A 92 4.48 -20.38 3.41
N PRO A 93 3.94 -19.58 2.47
CA PRO A 93 2.96 -20.09 1.51
C PRO A 93 3.61 -20.99 0.45
N GLU A 94 2.82 -21.89 -0.13
CA GLU A 94 3.23 -22.72 -1.26
C GLU A 94 3.16 -21.91 -2.58
N LYS A 95 2.22 -20.95 -2.65
CA LYS A 95 2.00 -20.07 -3.79
C LYS A 95 1.62 -18.66 -3.35
N VAL A 96 2.06 -17.67 -4.12
CA VAL A 96 1.74 -16.25 -3.92
C VAL A 96 1.02 -15.71 -5.13
N LEU A 97 -0.09 -15.01 -4.91
CA LEU A 97 -0.84 -14.26 -5.92
C LEU A 97 -0.68 -12.76 -5.65
N CYS A 98 -0.05 -12.04 -6.57
CA CYS A 98 0.16 -10.59 -6.47
C CYS A 98 -0.82 -9.84 -7.35
N ASP A 99 -1.43 -8.75 -6.83
CA ASP A 99 -2.18 -7.84 -7.68
C ASP A 99 -1.27 -7.15 -8.70
N GLY A 100 -1.80 -6.95 -9.93
CA GLY A 100 -1.13 -6.19 -10.97
C GLY A 100 -0.40 -7.01 -12.02
N ASN A 101 0.54 -6.34 -12.72
CA ASN A 101 1.24 -6.89 -13.88
C ASN A 101 2.64 -7.44 -13.55
N PHE A 102 3.14 -7.17 -12.36
CA PHE A 102 4.51 -7.49 -11.95
C PHE A 102 4.51 -8.28 -10.65
N LYS A 103 5.53 -9.08 -10.47
CA LYS A 103 5.72 -9.90 -9.27
C LYS A 103 7.11 -9.65 -8.67
N PRO A 104 7.25 -9.73 -7.34
CA PRO A 104 8.55 -9.62 -6.70
C PRO A 104 9.45 -10.83 -7.02
N ASN A 105 10.76 -10.61 -6.95
CA ASN A 105 11.73 -11.69 -7.07
C ASN A 105 11.86 -12.43 -5.73
N ILE A 106 11.18 -13.58 -5.64
CA ILE A 106 11.15 -14.47 -4.48
C ILE A 106 11.32 -15.92 -4.93
N SER A 107 11.72 -16.81 -4.00
CA SER A 107 11.91 -18.24 -4.29
C SER A 107 10.60 -19.05 -4.34
N ILE A 108 9.52 -18.50 -3.80
CA ILE A 108 8.19 -19.14 -3.79
C ILE A 108 7.52 -18.95 -5.15
N GLU A 109 6.75 -19.94 -5.59
CA GLU A 109 5.92 -19.79 -6.79
C GLU A 109 5.04 -18.55 -6.68
N CYS A 110 5.18 -17.63 -7.64
CA CYS A 110 4.49 -16.35 -7.61
C CYS A 110 3.87 -16.02 -8.96
N GLU A 111 2.61 -15.59 -8.93
CA GLU A 111 1.82 -15.21 -10.10
C GLU A 111 1.31 -13.77 -9.98
N ALA A 112 1.46 -12.98 -11.04
CA ALA A 112 0.87 -11.64 -11.13
C ALA A 112 -0.54 -11.74 -11.73
N ILE A 113 -1.51 -11.17 -11.04
CA ILE A 113 -2.94 -11.25 -11.40
C ILE A 113 -3.47 -9.84 -11.65
N ILE A 114 -3.77 -9.53 -12.90
CA ILE A 114 -4.32 -8.22 -13.28
C ILE A 114 -5.68 -8.03 -12.61
N LYS A 115 -5.83 -6.96 -11.82
CA LYS A 115 -7.04 -6.64 -11.05
C LYS A 115 -7.49 -7.77 -10.09
N GLY A 116 -6.54 -8.51 -9.54
CA GLY A 116 -6.81 -9.59 -8.58
C GLY A 116 -7.58 -9.10 -7.36
N ASP A 117 -7.36 -7.85 -6.95
CA ASP A 117 -8.07 -7.15 -5.87
C ASP A 117 -9.60 -7.08 -6.06
N SER A 118 -10.10 -7.32 -7.26
CA SER A 118 -11.54 -7.29 -7.55
C SER A 118 -12.23 -8.66 -7.55
N PHE A 119 -11.48 -9.79 -7.56
CA PHE A 119 -12.09 -11.13 -7.62
C PHE A 119 -11.36 -12.23 -6.82
N ILE A 120 -10.12 -12.01 -6.38
CA ILE A 120 -9.38 -12.96 -5.54
C ILE A 120 -9.45 -12.53 -4.07
N LYS A 121 -10.06 -13.36 -3.23
CA LYS A 121 -10.34 -13.02 -1.82
C LYS A 121 -9.08 -12.71 -1.01
N SER A 122 -7.99 -13.46 -1.18
CA SER A 122 -6.73 -13.22 -0.48
C SER A 122 -6.09 -11.90 -0.89
N ILE A 123 -6.18 -11.52 -2.18
CA ILE A 123 -5.71 -10.21 -2.68
C ILE A 123 -6.64 -9.10 -2.18
N MET A 124 -7.97 -9.28 -2.19
CA MET A 124 -8.91 -8.30 -1.60
C MET A 124 -8.58 -8.03 -0.13
N ALA A 125 -8.29 -9.07 0.64
CA ALA A 125 -7.92 -8.94 2.04
C ALA A 125 -6.61 -8.17 2.21
N ALA A 126 -5.59 -8.48 1.40
CA ALA A 126 -4.31 -7.76 1.38
C ALA A 126 -4.51 -6.28 1.01
N SER A 127 -5.31 -5.99 -0.03
CA SER A 127 -5.65 -4.63 -0.45
C SER A 127 -6.27 -3.82 0.68
N ILE A 128 -7.27 -4.38 1.38
CA ILE A 128 -7.93 -3.73 2.52
C ILE A 128 -6.93 -3.46 3.65
N MET A 129 -6.11 -4.43 4.00
CA MET A 129 -5.13 -4.27 5.08
C MET A 129 -4.05 -3.23 4.75
N ALA A 130 -3.50 -3.26 3.56
CA ALA A 130 -2.53 -2.27 3.10
C ALA A 130 -3.14 -0.85 3.08
N LYS A 131 -4.38 -0.71 2.59
CA LYS A 131 -5.10 0.57 2.53
C LYS A 131 -5.37 1.13 3.90
N VAL A 132 -5.88 0.34 4.84
CA VAL A 132 -6.14 0.79 6.22
C VAL A 132 -4.85 1.21 6.90
N SER A 133 -3.79 0.39 6.82
CA SER A 133 -2.50 0.69 7.43
C SER A 133 -1.89 1.99 6.89
N ARG A 134 -1.89 2.20 5.57
CA ARG A 134 -1.33 3.42 4.98
C ARG A 134 -2.18 4.65 5.29
N ASP A 135 -3.50 4.55 5.28
CA ASP A 135 -4.38 5.67 5.62
C ASP A 135 -4.18 6.13 7.06
N GLU A 136 -4.00 5.21 8.01
CA GLU A 136 -3.66 5.52 9.41
C GLU A 136 -2.30 6.21 9.51
N LEU A 137 -1.27 5.68 8.85
CA LEU A 137 0.05 6.30 8.80
C LEU A 137 -0.01 7.74 8.23
N MET A 138 -0.77 7.98 7.16
CA MET A 138 -0.87 9.32 6.58
C MET A 138 -1.63 10.30 7.48
N LYS A 139 -2.55 9.83 8.34
CA LYS A 139 -3.16 10.65 9.39
C LYS A 139 -2.15 11.06 10.47
N ASP A 140 -1.30 10.14 10.89
CA ASP A 140 -0.23 10.44 11.85
C ASP A 140 0.78 11.42 11.26
N LEU A 141 1.14 11.25 10.00
CA LEU A 141 2.05 12.16 9.30
C LEU A 141 1.44 13.55 9.08
N ASP A 142 0.12 13.67 8.96
CA ASP A 142 -0.59 14.97 8.91
C ASP A 142 -0.36 15.80 10.19
N LEU A 143 -0.28 15.15 11.34
CA LEU A 143 0.02 15.80 12.62
C LEU A 143 1.47 16.29 12.70
N LEU A 144 2.40 15.56 12.10
CA LEU A 144 3.83 15.92 12.08
C LEU A 144 4.15 16.99 11.02
N TYR A 145 3.41 17.01 9.94
CA TYR A 145 3.59 17.93 8.82
C TYR A 145 2.27 18.65 8.49
N PRO A 146 1.81 19.55 9.37
CA PRO A 146 0.53 20.24 9.19
C PRO A 146 0.53 21.17 7.98
N GLY A 147 -0.65 21.40 7.42
CA GLY A 147 -0.87 22.33 6.31
C GLY A 147 -0.93 21.68 4.93
N TYR A 148 -0.42 20.45 4.76
CA TYR A 148 -0.47 19.75 3.47
C TYR A 148 -1.79 19.00 3.24
N GLY A 149 -2.53 18.62 4.30
CA GLY A 149 -3.79 17.88 4.21
C GLY A 149 -3.64 16.38 4.00
N PHE A 150 -2.55 15.77 4.48
CA PHE A 150 -2.25 14.34 4.28
C PHE A 150 -3.33 13.39 4.81
N LYS A 151 -4.03 13.79 5.88
CA LYS A 151 -5.14 12.98 6.41
C LYS A 151 -6.34 12.88 5.44
N GLU A 152 -6.52 13.89 4.57
CA GLU A 152 -7.62 13.91 3.60
C GLU A 152 -7.27 13.13 2.33
N HIS A 153 -6.23 13.56 1.62
CA HIS A 153 -5.85 13.02 0.32
C HIS A 153 -4.77 11.91 0.39
N LYS A 154 -4.26 11.58 1.57
CA LYS A 154 -3.27 10.51 1.78
C LYS A 154 -1.97 10.66 0.97
N GLY A 155 -1.64 11.91 0.60
CA GLY A 155 -0.47 12.26 -0.21
C GLY A 155 -0.69 12.22 -1.72
N TYR A 156 -1.87 11.84 -2.20
CA TYR A 156 -2.18 11.84 -3.63
C TYR A 156 -2.25 13.26 -4.21
N PRO A 157 -1.99 13.44 -5.52
CA PRO A 157 -1.87 14.77 -6.16
C PRO A 157 -3.23 15.43 -6.41
N THR A 158 -3.99 15.66 -5.36
CA THR A 158 -5.20 16.48 -5.42
C THR A 158 -4.83 17.95 -5.61
N LYS A 159 -5.81 18.76 -6.06
CA LYS A 159 -5.58 20.20 -6.17
C LYS A 159 -5.10 20.81 -4.84
N PHE A 160 -5.73 20.43 -3.73
CA PHE A 160 -5.33 20.90 -2.40
C PHE A 160 -3.87 20.55 -2.08
N HIS A 161 -3.43 19.33 -2.35
CA HIS A 161 -2.05 18.91 -2.11
C HIS A 161 -1.06 19.67 -2.99
N LEU A 162 -1.37 19.87 -4.27
CA LEU A 162 -0.53 20.63 -5.19
C LEU A 162 -0.42 22.10 -4.79
N ASP A 163 -1.54 22.75 -4.43
CA ASP A 163 -1.56 24.13 -3.95
C ASP A 163 -0.74 24.28 -2.64
N ALA A 164 -0.88 23.35 -1.70
CA ALA A 164 -0.11 23.32 -0.47
C ALA A 164 1.39 23.12 -0.74
N LEU A 165 1.73 22.26 -1.67
CA LEU A 165 3.12 21.98 -2.07
C LEU A 165 3.78 23.22 -2.71
N GLU A 166 3.06 23.98 -3.54
CA GLU A 166 3.54 25.24 -4.10
C GLU A 166 3.73 26.31 -3.02
N SER A 167 2.83 26.40 -2.04
CA SER A 167 2.86 27.42 -1.00
C SER A 167 3.89 27.15 0.08
N LEU A 168 4.05 25.90 0.51
CA LEU A 168 4.88 25.50 1.65
C LEU A 168 6.22 24.88 1.24
N GLY A 169 6.37 24.52 -0.03
CA GLY A 169 7.48 23.71 -0.49
C GLY A 169 7.36 22.22 -0.05
N PRO A 170 8.23 21.34 -0.52
CA PRO A 170 8.23 19.95 -0.12
C PRO A 170 8.76 19.76 1.31
N CYS A 171 8.09 18.91 2.09
CA CYS A 171 8.59 18.47 3.40
C CYS A 171 9.33 17.13 3.26
N LYS A 172 9.89 16.63 4.38
CA LYS A 172 10.73 15.41 4.40
C LYS A 172 10.06 14.14 3.88
N ILE A 173 8.73 14.09 3.88
CA ILE A 173 7.99 12.91 3.40
C ILE A 173 7.58 12.99 1.93
N HIS A 174 7.90 14.06 1.22
CA HIS A 174 7.67 14.15 -0.22
C HIS A 174 8.71 13.33 -1.00
N ARG A 175 8.25 12.70 -2.07
CA ARG A 175 9.09 11.92 -2.99
C ARG A 175 9.74 12.85 -3.99
N LEU A 176 11.02 13.10 -3.83
CA LEU A 176 11.76 14.11 -4.60
C LEU A 176 11.89 13.75 -6.09
N SER A 177 11.82 12.47 -6.42
CA SER A 177 11.86 11.97 -7.80
C SER A 177 10.54 12.13 -8.58
N PHE A 178 9.43 12.37 -7.88
CA PHE A 178 8.11 12.50 -8.54
C PHE A 178 7.95 13.87 -9.21
N GLY A 179 7.37 13.88 -10.41
CA GLY A 179 7.32 15.03 -11.30
C GLY A 179 6.93 16.34 -10.64
N PRO A 180 5.76 16.47 -9.96
CA PRO A 180 5.35 17.71 -9.33
C PRO A 180 6.31 18.22 -8.26
N VAL A 181 6.90 17.34 -7.45
CA VAL A 181 7.88 17.67 -6.41
C VAL A 181 9.21 18.07 -7.04
N LYS A 182 9.70 17.25 -7.98
CA LYS A 182 10.96 17.50 -8.70
C LYS A 182 10.97 18.85 -9.42
N LYS A 183 9.84 19.23 -10.01
CA LYS A 183 9.71 20.50 -10.72
C LYS A 183 9.91 21.70 -9.80
N LEU A 184 9.35 21.68 -8.60
CA LEU A 184 9.51 22.76 -7.62
C LEU A 184 10.96 22.92 -7.16
N ILE A 185 11.64 21.81 -6.86
CA ILE A 185 13.04 21.83 -6.42
C ILE A 185 13.96 22.38 -7.53
N SER A 186 13.66 22.09 -8.81
CA SER A 186 14.44 22.57 -9.96
C SER A 186 14.25 24.06 -10.24
N LEU A 187 13.15 24.70 -9.76
CA LEU A 187 12.92 26.15 -9.90
C LEU A 187 13.66 26.97 -8.84
N ASP A 188 13.98 26.35 -7.69
CA ASP A 188 14.69 26.98 -6.57
C ASP A 188 16.23 26.85 -6.69
N SER A 189 16.71 26.14 -7.69
CA SER A 189 18.15 25.95 -8.01
C SER A 189 18.52 26.73 -9.25
#